data_50cf3a409c12c55f3b57fca69c41012f
#
_entry.id   50cf3a409c12c55f3b57fca69c41012f
#
_cell.length_a   1.000
_cell.length_b   1.000
_cell.length_c   1.000
_cell.angle_alpha   90.00
_cell.angle_beta   90.00
_cell.angle_gamma   90.00
#
_symmetry.space_group_name_H-M   'P 1'
#
loop_
_entity.id
_entity.type
_entity.pdbx_description
1 polymer ?
#
loop_
_entity_poly.entity_id
_entity_poly.type
_entity_poly.pdbx_seq_one_letter_code
_entity_poly.pdbx_strand_id
1 'polypeptide(L)'
;MRFLVLSVACALCGCLPEPAYPDVPALTFVAFEPTASGGRTLVVEFTDGDGDVGLDSGDTLGVFCPTCAHHYNLRCEYEELREGFWTPIELDPATGAIPFYYRVPRAVPTGSSPAQHGTLSVDMPAWYLSGPYDTLRFRVTLWDRSLNVSNEVLTAAAVKP
;
A
#
# COMPACT_ATOMS: atom_id res chain seq x y z
N MET A 1 42.18 44.64 35.30
CA MET A 1 40.93 44.66 34.54
C MET A 1 40.94 43.42 33.63
N ARG A 2 40.13 42.38 33.92
CA ARG A 2 40.00 41.18 33.11
C ARG A 2 38.71 41.29 32.32
N PHE A 3 38.78 41.42 30.99
CA PHE A 3 37.65 41.40 30.11
C PHE A 3 37.22 39.94 29.88
N LEU A 4 36.00 39.62 30.32
CA LEU A 4 35.33 38.34 30.05
C LEU A 4 34.64 38.47 28.68
N VAL A 5 35.17 37.75 27.66
CA VAL A 5 34.52 37.66 26.36
C VAL A 5 33.48 36.53 26.42
N LEU A 6 32.18 36.91 26.41
CA LEU A 6 31.07 35.99 26.39
C LEU A 6 30.78 35.61 24.92
N SER A 7 31.22 34.41 24.49
CA SER A 7 30.88 33.88 23.15
C SER A 7 29.45 33.35 23.14
N VAL A 8 28.55 34.03 22.44
CA VAL A 8 27.18 33.54 22.16
C VAL A 8 27.27 32.59 20.99
N ALA A 9 27.13 31.29 21.25
CA ALA A 9 26.96 30.28 20.21
C ALA A 9 25.49 30.33 19.70
N CYS A 10 25.27 30.92 18.54
CA CYS A 10 24.00 30.80 17.81
C CYS A 10 23.86 29.37 17.29
N ALA A 11 23.02 28.56 17.94
CA ALA A 11 22.57 27.29 17.38
C ALA A 11 21.62 27.58 16.21
N LEU A 12 22.11 27.41 14.99
CA LEU A 12 21.28 27.41 13.78
C LEU A 12 20.47 26.10 13.79
N CYS A 13 19.26 26.13 14.34
CA CYS A 13 18.27 25.10 14.06
C CYS A 13 17.87 25.24 12.58
N GLY A 14 18.58 24.57 11.71
CA GLY A 14 18.18 24.41 10.32
C GLY A 14 16.93 23.51 10.30
N CYS A 15 15.77 24.07 9.95
CA CYS A 15 14.63 23.25 9.57
C CYS A 15 15.05 22.50 8.29
N LEU A 16 15.13 21.19 8.37
CA LEU A 16 15.26 20.34 7.17
C LEU A 16 13.97 20.54 6.35
N PRO A 17 14.08 20.77 5.03
CA PRO A 17 12.89 20.85 4.20
C PRO A 17 12.14 19.51 4.27
N GLU A 18 10.83 19.58 4.50
CA GLU A 18 9.96 18.41 4.43
C GLU A 18 9.98 17.86 3.00
N PRO A 19 10.02 16.52 2.82
CA PRO A 19 9.96 15.93 1.50
C PRO A 19 8.63 16.31 0.82
N ALA A 20 8.69 16.78 -0.41
CA ALA A 20 7.52 17.05 -1.23
C ALA A 20 7.25 15.82 -2.11
N TYR A 21 6.07 15.24 -1.95
CA TYR A 21 5.58 14.14 -2.79
C TYR A 21 4.51 14.66 -3.75
N PRO A 22 4.29 14.00 -4.90
CA PRO A 22 3.11 14.24 -5.74
C PRO A 22 1.82 13.90 -5.00
N ASP A 23 0.72 14.59 -5.33
CA ASP A 23 -0.62 14.30 -4.78
C ASP A 23 -1.16 12.94 -5.23
N VAL A 24 -0.65 12.40 -6.33
CA VAL A 24 -0.94 11.04 -6.78
C VAL A 24 -0.10 10.08 -5.94
N PRO A 25 -0.73 9.09 -5.27
CA PRO A 25 0.02 8.15 -4.43
C PRO A 25 1.02 7.34 -5.27
N ALA A 26 2.13 6.96 -4.65
CA ALA A 26 3.13 6.10 -5.27
C ALA A 26 3.45 4.91 -4.37
N LEU A 27 3.61 3.73 -4.98
CA LEU A 27 3.97 2.49 -4.29
C LEU A 27 5.39 2.05 -4.64
N THR A 28 6.05 1.45 -3.65
CA THR A 28 7.31 0.71 -3.80
C THR A 28 7.13 -0.68 -3.18
N PHE A 29 7.42 -1.73 -3.94
CA PHE A 29 7.41 -3.10 -3.41
C PHE A 29 8.58 -3.32 -2.45
N VAL A 30 8.32 -3.91 -1.29
CA VAL A 30 9.34 -4.23 -0.28
C VAL A 30 9.50 -5.74 -0.13
N ALA A 31 8.42 -6.46 0.20
CA ALA A 31 8.50 -7.89 0.48
C ALA A 31 7.19 -8.63 0.20
N PHE A 32 7.28 -9.93 -0.06
CA PHE A 32 6.16 -10.85 -0.14
C PHE A 32 6.56 -12.18 0.46
N GLU A 33 6.43 -12.30 1.78
CA GLU A 33 7.07 -13.37 2.55
C GLU A 33 6.07 -14.40 3.08
N PRO A 34 6.45 -15.69 3.16
CA PRO A 34 5.57 -16.72 3.69
C PRO A 34 5.34 -16.52 5.19
N THR A 35 4.11 -16.80 5.64
CA THR A 35 3.75 -16.84 7.05
C THR A 35 3.73 -18.28 7.58
N ALA A 36 3.80 -18.44 8.90
CA ALA A 36 3.71 -19.76 9.55
C ALA A 36 2.36 -20.46 9.31
N SER A 37 1.31 -19.71 8.99
CA SER A 37 -0.03 -20.22 8.66
C SER A 37 -0.17 -20.69 7.21
N GLY A 38 0.90 -20.64 6.42
CA GLY A 38 0.89 -20.99 4.99
C GLY A 38 0.44 -19.86 4.06
N GLY A 39 -0.01 -18.71 4.61
CA GLY A 39 -0.28 -17.50 3.83
C GLY A 39 0.99 -16.72 3.53
N ARG A 40 0.83 -15.45 3.17
CA ARG A 40 1.95 -14.53 2.92
C ARG A 40 1.65 -13.15 3.48
N THR A 41 2.69 -12.44 3.86
CA THR A 41 2.63 -11.02 4.20
C THR A 41 3.16 -10.22 3.02
N LEU A 42 2.31 -9.36 2.46
CA LEU A 42 2.69 -8.33 1.49
C LEU A 42 3.14 -7.08 2.24
N VAL A 43 4.30 -6.56 1.89
CA VAL A 43 4.80 -5.28 2.41
C VAL A 43 5.10 -4.35 1.23
N VAL A 44 4.48 -3.17 1.26
CA VAL A 44 4.75 -2.08 0.32
C VAL A 44 4.97 -0.78 1.09
N GLU A 45 5.82 0.08 0.58
CA GLU A 45 5.92 1.48 1.02
C GLU A 45 5.06 2.34 0.11
N PHE A 46 4.51 3.42 0.67
CA PHE A 46 3.77 4.41 -0.10
C PHE A 46 4.21 5.83 0.23
N THR A 47 4.01 6.73 -0.72
CA THR A 47 4.10 8.18 -0.55
C THR A 47 2.87 8.84 -1.15
N ASP A 48 2.45 9.98 -0.57
CA ASP A 48 1.27 10.72 -0.99
C ASP A 48 1.41 12.19 -0.56
N GLY A 49 1.20 13.14 -1.46
CA GLY A 49 1.53 14.54 -1.23
C GLY A 49 0.45 15.33 -0.52
N ASP A 50 -0.82 15.09 -0.79
CA ASP A 50 -1.96 15.76 -0.16
C ASP A 50 -2.50 15.01 1.08
N GLY A 51 -1.97 13.81 1.36
CA GLY A 51 -2.20 13.08 2.59
C GLY A 51 -3.59 12.49 2.72
N ASP A 52 -4.18 12.09 1.61
CA ASP A 52 -5.53 11.58 1.60
C ASP A 52 -5.62 10.05 1.37
N VAL A 53 -4.49 9.33 1.46
CA VAL A 53 -4.49 7.85 1.46
C VAL A 53 -5.23 7.32 2.68
N GLY A 54 -6.04 6.28 2.43
CA GLY A 54 -6.80 5.58 3.45
C GLY A 54 -8.24 6.01 3.57
N LEU A 55 -9.06 5.12 4.12
CA LEU A 55 -10.51 5.30 4.27
C LEU A 55 -10.91 5.17 5.73
N ASP A 56 -11.73 6.10 6.21
CA ASP A 56 -12.32 6.01 7.54
C ASP A 56 -13.37 4.90 7.59
N SER A 57 -13.65 4.37 8.77
CA SER A 57 -14.69 3.35 8.96
C SER A 57 -16.09 3.83 8.54
N GLY A 58 -16.32 5.14 8.58
CA GLY A 58 -17.56 5.80 8.16
C GLY A 58 -17.67 6.06 6.66
N ASP A 59 -16.62 5.86 5.87
CA ASP A 59 -16.64 6.04 4.41
C ASP A 59 -17.39 4.87 3.73
N THR A 60 -18.70 4.84 3.87
CA THR A 60 -19.57 3.76 3.38
C THR A 60 -20.66 4.25 2.43
N LEU A 61 -20.53 5.50 1.96
CA LEU A 61 -21.49 6.13 1.04
C LEU A 61 -20.84 6.55 -0.27
N GLY A 62 -21.65 6.83 -1.27
CA GLY A 62 -21.18 7.25 -2.60
C GLY A 62 -20.30 6.18 -3.23
N VAL A 63 -19.14 6.59 -3.75
CA VAL A 63 -18.19 5.70 -4.45
C VAL A 63 -17.50 4.68 -3.53
N PHE A 64 -17.56 4.89 -2.21
CA PHE A 64 -16.95 4.02 -1.19
C PHE A 64 -17.94 3.03 -0.56
N CYS A 65 -19.18 2.94 -1.07
CA CYS A 65 -20.18 2.03 -0.54
C CYS A 65 -19.72 0.56 -0.62
N PRO A 66 -20.23 -0.37 0.23
CA PRO A 66 -19.76 -1.76 0.31
C PRO A 66 -19.78 -2.53 -1.01
N THR A 67 -20.67 -2.16 -1.93
CA THR A 67 -20.80 -2.76 -3.27
C THR A 67 -20.21 -1.89 -4.38
N CYS A 68 -19.59 -0.76 -4.03
CA CYS A 68 -19.03 0.18 -4.98
C CYS A 68 -17.57 -0.13 -5.33
N ALA A 69 -17.14 0.35 -6.49
CA ALA A 69 -15.81 0.07 -7.03
C ALA A 69 -14.66 0.50 -6.10
N HIS A 70 -14.84 1.58 -5.33
CA HIS A 70 -13.79 2.12 -4.45
C HIS A 70 -14.00 1.78 -2.96
N HIS A 71 -14.81 0.75 -2.66
CA HIS A 71 -14.92 0.25 -1.30
C HIS A 71 -13.58 -0.21 -0.73
N TYR A 72 -12.78 -0.84 -1.57
CA TYR A 72 -11.41 -1.26 -1.27
C TYR A 72 -10.43 -0.37 -2.01
N ASN A 73 -9.47 0.14 -1.30
CA ASN A 73 -8.49 1.09 -1.83
C ASN A 73 -7.08 0.50 -2.05
N LEU A 74 -6.77 -0.68 -1.52
CA LEU A 74 -5.60 -1.47 -1.89
C LEU A 74 -6.08 -2.72 -2.62
N ARG A 75 -5.69 -2.87 -3.89
CA ARG A 75 -6.08 -4.00 -4.74
C ARG A 75 -4.86 -4.82 -5.10
N CYS A 76 -4.97 -6.12 -4.85
CA CYS A 76 -3.96 -7.10 -5.22
C CYS A 76 -4.57 -8.06 -6.23
N GLU A 77 -4.36 -7.79 -7.51
CA GLU A 77 -4.88 -8.61 -8.59
C GLU A 77 -4.01 -9.85 -8.76
N TYR A 78 -4.65 -11.01 -8.79
CA TYR A 78 -4.00 -12.32 -8.80
C TYR A 78 -3.58 -12.70 -10.22
N GLU A 79 -2.34 -13.13 -10.38
CA GLU A 79 -1.79 -13.65 -11.64
C GLU A 79 -1.15 -15.02 -11.42
N GLU A 80 -1.34 -15.93 -12.38
CA GLU A 80 -0.66 -17.23 -12.44
C GLU A 80 0.34 -17.28 -13.60
N LEU A 81 1.45 -17.98 -13.37
CA LEU A 81 2.40 -18.29 -14.43
C LEU A 81 1.88 -19.49 -15.23
N ARG A 82 1.32 -19.24 -16.41
CA ARG A 82 0.74 -20.24 -17.30
C ARG A 82 1.58 -20.32 -18.57
N GLU A 83 2.15 -21.50 -18.86
CA GLU A 83 2.93 -21.73 -20.09
C GLU A 83 4.04 -20.68 -20.33
N GLY A 84 4.63 -20.18 -19.25
CA GLY A 84 5.68 -19.15 -19.30
C GLY A 84 5.19 -17.70 -19.35
N PHE A 85 3.87 -17.46 -19.32
CA PHE A 85 3.27 -16.11 -19.34
C PHE A 85 2.49 -15.84 -18.06
N TRP A 86 2.65 -14.64 -17.51
CA TRP A 86 1.80 -14.16 -16.40
C TRP A 86 0.41 -13.84 -16.91
N THR A 87 -0.57 -14.56 -16.40
CA THR A 87 -1.97 -14.47 -16.81
C THR A 87 -2.81 -13.99 -15.65
N PRO A 88 -3.47 -12.82 -15.79
CA PRO A 88 -4.43 -12.34 -14.80
C PRO A 88 -5.59 -13.32 -14.65
N ILE A 89 -5.99 -13.58 -13.42
CA ILE A 89 -7.11 -14.47 -13.09
C ILE A 89 -8.17 -13.65 -12.38
N GLU A 90 -9.32 -13.51 -13.01
CA GLU A 90 -10.47 -12.87 -12.39
C GLU A 90 -11.02 -13.75 -11.27
N LEU A 91 -11.06 -13.16 -10.06
CA LEU A 91 -11.56 -13.82 -8.86
C LEU A 91 -13.01 -13.37 -8.65
N ASP A 92 -13.95 -14.29 -8.91
CA ASP A 92 -15.39 -14.04 -8.77
C ASP A 92 -15.88 -14.61 -7.44
N PRO A 93 -16.39 -13.79 -6.50
CA PRO A 93 -16.97 -14.24 -5.24
C PRO A 93 -18.13 -15.22 -5.43
N ALA A 94 -18.88 -15.15 -6.53
CA ALA A 94 -19.96 -16.07 -6.83
C ALA A 94 -19.48 -17.51 -7.03
N THR A 95 -18.22 -17.70 -7.39
CA THR A 95 -17.58 -19.03 -7.53
C THR A 95 -16.81 -19.44 -6.28
N GLY A 96 -16.85 -18.63 -5.21
CA GLY A 96 -16.09 -18.81 -3.99
C GLY A 96 -14.66 -18.27 -4.04
N ALA A 97 -14.28 -17.66 -5.13
CA ALA A 97 -12.98 -17.01 -5.30
C ALA A 97 -13.04 -15.57 -4.78
N ILE A 98 -12.39 -15.30 -3.66
CA ILE A 98 -12.45 -14.00 -3.00
C ILE A 98 -11.30 -13.12 -3.50
N PRO A 99 -11.57 -11.92 -4.06
CA PRO A 99 -10.52 -10.98 -4.44
C PRO A 99 -9.67 -10.55 -3.24
N PHE A 100 -8.36 -10.39 -3.47
CA PHE A 100 -7.43 -9.89 -2.46
C PHE A 100 -7.45 -8.35 -2.45
N TYR A 101 -8.61 -7.80 -2.05
CA TYR A 101 -8.82 -6.37 -1.95
C TYR A 101 -8.94 -5.97 -0.49
N TYR A 102 -8.28 -4.89 -0.12
CA TYR A 102 -8.16 -4.46 1.26
C TYR A 102 -8.58 -3.01 1.42
N ARG A 103 -9.10 -2.72 2.60
CA ARG A 103 -9.42 -1.37 3.01
C ARG A 103 -8.32 -0.86 3.92
N VAL A 104 -7.45 -0.02 3.39
CA VAL A 104 -6.39 0.64 4.15
C VAL A 104 -7.05 1.71 5.02
N PRO A 105 -6.88 1.66 6.35
CA PRO A 105 -7.42 2.69 7.23
C PRO A 105 -6.71 4.02 7.02
N ARG A 106 -7.43 5.11 7.25
CA ARG A 106 -6.86 6.45 7.16
C ARG A 106 -5.82 6.67 8.25
N ALA A 107 -4.62 7.08 7.85
CA ALA A 107 -3.62 7.61 8.75
C ALA A 107 -3.77 9.15 8.79
N VAL A 108 -3.88 9.71 9.99
CA VAL A 108 -3.93 11.17 10.15
C VAL A 108 -2.50 11.69 10.27
N PRO A 109 -2.04 12.59 9.38
CA PRO A 109 -0.72 13.17 9.49
C PRO A 109 -0.52 13.87 10.84
N THR A 110 0.64 13.68 11.45
CA THR A 110 1.02 14.34 12.71
C THR A 110 2.01 15.44 12.38
N GLY A 111 1.53 16.63 12.01
CA GLY A 111 2.42 17.75 11.66
C GLY A 111 1.72 18.82 10.87
N SER A 112 2.49 19.76 10.32
CA SER A 112 2.01 20.86 9.48
C SER A 112 1.88 20.48 8.01
N SER A 113 2.60 19.47 7.56
CA SER A 113 2.53 18.95 6.20
C SER A 113 1.40 17.92 6.07
N PRO A 114 0.57 17.96 5.01
CA PRO A 114 -0.39 16.92 4.73
C PRO A 114 0.30 15.66 4.19
N ALA A 115 1.50 15.78 3.62
CA ALA A 115 2.19 14.69 2.95
C ALA A 115 2.37 13.46 3.83
N GLN A 116 2.09 12.31 3.28
CA GLN A 116 2.20 11.02 3.95
C GLN A 116 3.28 10.16 3.29
N HIS A 117 3.96 9.40 4.10
CA HIS A 117 4.78 8.25 3.68
C HIS A 117 4.67 7.19 4.77
N GLY A 118 4.73 5.94 4.37
CA GLY A 118 4.63 4.86 5.34
C GLY A 118 4.74 3.48 4.70
N THR A 119 4.58 2.48 5.54
CA THR A 119 4.60 1.07 5.15
C THR A 119 3.22 0.47 5.36
N LEU A 120 2.71 -0.19 4.35
CA LEU A 120 1.50 -1.01 4.43
C LEU A 120 1.93 -2.47 4.51
N SER A 121 1.44 -3.17 5.53
CA SER A 121 1.66 -4.60 5.72
C SER A 121 0.31 -5.30 5.72
N VAL A 122 0.13 -6.28 4.85
CA VAL A 122 -1.13 -6.99 4.68
C VAL A 122 -0.88 -8.49 4.75
N ASP A 123 -1.53 -9.13 5.72
CA ASP A 123 -1.52 -10.58 5.82
C ASP A 123 -2.56 -11.17 4.86
N MET A 124 -2.07 -11.88 3.86
CA MET A 124 -2.88 -12.60 2.89
C MET A 124 -3.07 -14.05 3.37
N PRO A 125 -4.31 -14.53 3.51
CA PRO A 125 -4.55 -15.90 3.93
C PRO A 125 -4.01 -16.91 2.90
N ALA A 126 -3.76 -18.12 3.36
CA ALA A 126 -3.41 -19.26 2.51
C ALA A 126 -4.62 -19.65 1.66
N TRP A 127 -4.78 -18.98 0.53
CA TRP A 127 -5.83 -19.28 -0.42
C TRP A 127 -5.26 -19.25 -1.84
N TYR A 128 -5.49 -20.32 -2.57
CA TYR A 128 -5.01 -20.50 -3.94
C TYR A 128 -6.09 -21.14 -4.79
N LEU A 129 -6.18 -20.74 -6.04
CA LEU A 129 -7.03 -21.43 -6.99
C LEU A 129 -6.57 -22.90 -7.14
N SER A 130 -7.51 -23.81 -7.12
CA SER A 130 -7.25 -25.18 -7.51
C SER A 130 -6.99 -25.21 -9.02
N GLY A 131 -5.84 -25.74 -9.43
CA GLY A 131 -5.46 -25.79 -10.83
C GLY A 131 -4.05 -26.34 -11.00
N PRO A 132 -3.63 -26.60 -12.23
CA PRO A 132 -2.32 -27.20 -12.54
C PRO A 132 -1.16 -26.22 -12.38
N TYR A 133 -1.43 -24.91 -12.23
CA TYR A 133 -0.40 -23.88 -12.14
C TYR A 133 -0.10 -23.58 -10.67
N ASP A 134 1.15 -23.67 -10.29
CA ASP A 134 1.63 -23.56 -8.90
C ASP A 134 2.30 -22.22 -8.57
N THR A 135 2.67 -21.46 -9.59
CA THR A 135 3.42 -20.21 -9.42
C THR A 135 2.51 -19.02 -9.63
N LEU A 136 2.50 -18.11 -8.67
CA LEU A 136 1.63 -16.93 -8.63
C LEU A 136 2.40 -15.65 -8.28
N ARG A 137 1.81 -14.51 -8.58
CA ARG A 137 2.17 -13.18 -8.07
C ARG A 137 0.93 -12.30 -7.98
N PHE A 138 1.10 -11.13 -7.38
CA PHE A 138 0.08 -10.09 -7.35
C PHE A 138 0.58 -8.82 -8.03
N ARG A 139 -0.36 -8.18 -8.71
CA ARG A 139 -0.25 -6.82 -9.22
C ARG A 139 -0.96 -5.91 -8.23
N VAL A 140 -0.26 -4.97 -7.63
CA VAL A 140 -0.75 -4.17 -6.50
C VAL A 140 -0.89 -2.72 -6.90
N THR A 141 -2.06 -2.13 -6.60
CA THR A 141 -2.35 -0.71 -6.77
C THR A 141 -3.02 -0.15 -5.52
N LEU A 142 -2.80 1.13 -5.25
CA LEU A 142 -3.39 1.88 -4.14
C LEU A 142 -4.19 3.06 -4.69
N TRP A 143 -5.38 3.27 -4.16
CA TRP A 143 -6.24 4.41 -4.48
C TRP A 143 -6.31 5.35 -3.26
N ASP A 144 -6.22 6.66 -3.52
CA ASP A 144 -6.49 7.67 -2.52
C ASP A 144 -7.99 8.04 -2.46
N ARG A 145 -8.35 9.02 -1.62
CA ARG A 145 -9.75 9.48 -1.48
C ARG A 145 -10.19 10.36 -2.65
N SER A 146 -9.26 11.02 -3.30
CA SER A 146 -9.48 11.81 -4.51
C SER A 146 -9.62 10.95 -5.76
N LEU A 147 -9.53 9.62 -5.61
CA LEU A 147 -9.61 8.60 -6.65
C LEU A 147 -8.41 8.61 -7.62
N ASN A 148 -7.28 9.17 -7.22
CA ASN A 148 -6.05 8.94 -7.93
C ASN A 148 -5.55 7.51 -7.67
N VAL A 149 -4.95 6.90 -8.69
CA VAL A 149 -4.37 5.57 -8.59
C VAL A 149 -2.85 5.65 -8.62
N SER A 150 -2.19 4.90 -7.75
CA SER A 150 -0.75 4.77 -7.73
C SER A 150 -0.20 4.13 -9.00
N ASN A 151 1.13 4.19 -9.16
CA ASN A 151 1.80 3.22 -10.02
C ASN A 151 1.50 1.79 -9.54
N GLU A 152 1.59 0.86 -10.48
CA GLU A 152 1.50 -0.56 -10.22
C GLU A 152 2.83 -1.11 -9.73
N VAL A 153 2.80 -1.98 -8.70
CA VAL A 153 3.95 -2.79 -8.29
C VAL A 153 3.62 -4.28 -8.37
N LEU A 154 4.63 -5.09 -8.70
CA LEU A 154 4.49 -6.54 -8.78
C LEU A 154 5.16 -7.18 -7.57
N THR A 155 4.50 -8.16 -6.96
CA THR A 155 5.16 -8.97 -5.94
C THR A 155 6.23 -9.88 -6.54
N ALA A 156 7.12 -10.38 -5.71
CA ALA A 156 7.93 -11.53 -6.07
C ALA A 156 7.02 -12.73 -6.40
N ALA A 157 7.47 -13.58 -7.32
CA ALA A 157 6.80 -14.83 -7.62
C ALA A 157 6.80 -15.75 -6.38
N ALA A 158 5.68 -16.42 -6.17
CA ALA A 158 5.50 -17.36 -5.08
C ALA A 158 4.98 -18.70 -5.59
N VAL A 159 5.51 -19.78 -5.05
CA VAL A 159 5.01 -21.14 -5.33
C VAL A 159 3.99 -21.49 -4.26
N LYS A 160 2.89 -22.10 -4.67
CA LYS A 160 1.89 -22.69 -3.78
C LYS A 160 2.54 -23.76 -2.90
N PRO A 161 2.16 -23.88 -1.64
CA PRO A 161 2.68 -24.88 -0.74
C PRO A 161 2.30 -26.30 -1.15
#